data_3d9d9d3130fc9c9fa758cc3d3ea8cba5
#
_entry.id   3d9d9d3130fc9c9fa758cc3d3ea8cba5
#
_cell.length_a   1.000
_cell.length_b   1.000
_cell.length_c   1.000
_cell.angle_alpha   90.00
_cell.angle_beta   90.00
_cell.angle_gamma   90.00
#
_symmetry.space_group_name_H-M   'P 1'
#
loop_
_entity.id
_entity.type
_entity.pdbx_description
1 polymer ?
#
loop_
_entity_poly.entity_id
_entity_poly.type
_entity_poly.pdbx_seq_one_letter_code
_entity_poly.pdbx_strand_id
1 'polypeptide(L)'
;MANYIRAIEAFTTPAKLECTKLLIKKFTAPEGIGQKCHQYLMEKREAEDNWAYNYWLNDMYMDVRLPLPINSNPGMPMPPVRFTTVHDVARFAALLLSGIMQHKELLDSGNLPNDRAGSREKNQPLCMAQYYRPLGSCRIPGLERDTQYIAERGEKCDEHVIVVCRNQMYCINLKTSSRGKISETEIASNILYVLSDAPCLPTKPPMVGLLTAEERTRWATNRNLLLENEVNQNSILLIEKALCMLCIDEPLPNTFNAYTFTGATPTGYLVGDRDDTNMLHEMIHGGGSAYNSANRWFDKVLQIIICTDGTWGINYEHSFSEGDAIVNVIEKIYKNLEEKQSACNSVPSDPTPERIPWVITPQMEERIKQAAVAVDKAIGDFDLYVYRYKGYGKNFIKQCKCSPDAFLQLMLQLSYFKLYGHFVATYESASTRRFLLGRVDCIRASHNEALEWATAMCQGEGANVPLESEGEDDDARKVKFSIYNKDKLKELFRIACNRQTEIMVQNILGHGIDIPLLGLREASKEFNNGQVHELFNHETFKTANIFLLSTSQVATKSDAFMGYGAVTPRGYGCSYNPHADDITFCISAFYSCEDTSTTRFAKSLKESLDMMKDLMQDETDQKK
;
A
#
# COMPACT_ATOMS: atom_id res chain seq x y z
N MET A 1 -8.31 -26.97 7.79
CA MET A 1 -7.09 -27.71 7.38
C MET A 1 -7.14 -28.24 5.94
N ALA A 2 -8.23 -28.88 5.46
CA ALA A 2 -8.32 -29.35 4.07
C ALA A 2 -8.12 -28.20 3.04
N ASN A 3 -8.74 -27.06 3.27
CA ASN A 3 -8.57 -25.89 2.40
C ASN A 3 -7.13 -25.35 2.42
N TYR A 4 -6.42 -25.46 3.53
CA TYR A 4 -5.01 -25.09 3.60
C TYR A 4 -4.15 -26.00 2.72
N ILE A 5 -4.34 -27.33 2.79
CA ILE A 5 -3.64 -28.27 1.91
C ILE A 5 -3.87 -27.89 0.44
N ARG A 6 -5.13 -27.67 0.04
CA ARG A 6 -5.48 -27.29 -1.35
C ARG A 6 -4.83 -25.95 -1.77
N ALA A 7 -4.69 -25.01 -0.84
CA ALA A 7 -4.13 -23.68 -1.13
C ALA A 7 -2.61 -23.69 -1.36
N ILE A 8 -1.89 -24.72 -0.84
CA ILE A 8 -0.42 -24.80 -0.98
C ILE A 8 0.01 -25.82 -2.04
N GLU A 9 -0.91 -26.62 -2.57
CA GLU A 9 -0.62 -27.76 -3.45
C GLU A 9 0.06 -27.33 -4.75
N ALA A 10 -0.36 -26.19 -5.34
CA ALA A 10 0.14 -25.69 -6.62
C ALA A 10 1.64 -25.29 -6.62
N PHE A 11 2.23 -25.06 -5.45
CA PHE A 11 3.64 -24.64 -5.32
C PHE A 11 4.44 -25.46 -4.31
N THR A 12 3.90 -26.61 -3.86
CA THR A 12 4.54 -27.48 -2.88
C THR A 12 4.85 -28.84 -3.52
N THR A 13 6.05 -29.37 -3.29
CA THR A 13 6.40 -30.71 -3.78
C THR A 13 5.56 -31.80 -3.09
N PRO A 14 5.26 -32.93 -3.78
CA PRO A 14 4.48 -34.02 -3.19
C PRO A 14 5.03 -34.52 -1.84
N ALA A 15 6.34 -34.65 -1.70
CA ALA A 15 6.97 -35.11 -0.45
C ALA A 15 6.73 -34.12 0.71
N LYS A 16 6.88 -32.83 0.48
CA LYS A 16 6.61 -31.78 1.47
C LYS A 16 5.12 -31.71 1.82
N LEU A 17 4.25 -31.91 0.84
CA LEU A 17 2.81 -31.94 1.04
C LEU A 17 2.38 -33.09 1.94
N GLU A 18 2.91 -34.31 1.72
CA GLU A 18 2.63 -35.47 2.58
C GLU A 18 3.13 -35.26 4.02
N CYS A 19 4.32 -34.69 4.20
CA CYS A 19 4.82 -34.32 5.53
C CYS A 19 3.85 -33.33 6.22
N THR A 20 3.37 -32.32 5.50
CA THR A 20 2.40 -31.35 6.02
C THR A 20 1.07 -32.03 6.41
N LYS A 21 0.57 -32.97 5.62
CA LYS A 21 -0.63 -33.76 5.95
C LYS A 21 -0.47 -34.57 7.25
N LEU A 22 0.72 -35.14 7.48
CA LEU A 22 1.02 -35.86 8.74
C LEU A 22 1.02 -34.90 9.94
N LEU A 23 1.63 -33.74 9.83
CA LEU A 23 1.62 -32.72 10.88
C LEU A 23 0.21 -32.21 11.19
N ILE A 24 -0.60 -31.99 10.16
CA ILE A 24 -2.01 -31.61 10.32
C ILE A 24 -2.77 -32.71 11.05
N LYS A 25 -2.59 -33.99 10.66
CA LYS A 25 -3.23 -35.14 11.35
C LYS A 25 -2.85 -35.19 12.83
N LYS A 26 -1.58 -34.96 13.16
CA LYS A 26 -1.11 -34.88 14.55
C LYS A 26 -1.73 -33.71 15.29
N PHE A 27 -1.75 -32.51 14.70
CA PHE A 27 -2.34 -31.31 15.30
C PHE A 27 -3.84 -31.46 15.56
N THR A 28 -4.58 -32.08 14.64
CA THR A 28 -6.04 -32.23 14.70
C THR A 28 -6.51 -33.54 15.36
N ALA A 29 -5.57 -34.36 15.91
CA ALA A 29 -5.91 -35.62 16.59
C ALA A 29 -6.88 -35.38 17.76
N PRO A 30 -7.73 -36.37 18.11
CA PRO A 30 -8.52 -36.32 19.33
C PRO A 30 -7.61 -36.03 20.54
N GLU A 31 -8.04 -35.13 21.42
CA GLU A 31 -7.26 -34.65 22.59
C GLU A 31 -5.97 -33.88 22.24
N GLY A 32 -5.72 -33.66 20.94
CA GLY A 32 -4.57 -32.90 20.47
C GLY A 32 -4.65 -31.37 20.78
N ILE A 33 -3.52 -30.70 20.62
CA ILE A 33 -3.41 -29.23 20.84
C ILE A 33 -4.42 -28.46 19.96
N GLY A 34 -4.66 -28.91 18.73
CA GLY A 34 -5.54 -28.23 17.81
C GLY A 34 -6.99 -28.10 18.29
N GLN A 35 -7.51 -29.10 18.99
CA GLN A 35 -8.85 -29.00 19.59
C GLN A 35 -8.89 -27.99 20.73
N LYS A 36 -7.86 -27.95 21.57
CA LYS A 36 -7.74 -26.98 22.67
C LYS A 36 -7.64 -25.56 22.11
N CYS A 37 -6.82 -25.36 21.07
CA CYS A 37 -6.71 -24.07 20.38
C CYS A 37 -8.06 -23.63 19.79
N HIS A 38 -8.78 -24.55 19.15
CA HIS A 38 -10.10 -24.23 18.57
C HIS A 38 -11.10 -23.81 19.65
N GLN A 39 -11.18 -24.57 20.75
CA GLN A 39 -12.05 -24.23 21.88
C GLN A 39 -11.71 -22.85 22.46
N TYR A 40 -10.44 -22.57 22.68
CA TYR A 40 -9.96 -21.28 23.17
C TYR A 40 -10.36 -20.13 22.24
N LEU A 41 -10.22 -20.32 20.92
CA LEU A 41 -10.62 -19.29 19.94
C LEU A 41 -12.14 -19.11 19.89
N MET A 42 -12.94 -20.15 20.12
CA MET A 42 -14.39 -20.04 20.22
C MET A 42 -14.81 -19.23 21.46
N GLU A 43 -14.18 -19.46 22.61
CA GLU A 43 -14.41 -18.69 23.82
C GLU A 43 -14.03 -17.20 23.63
N LYS A 44 -12.87 -16.96 22.99
CA LYS A 44 -12.42 -15.60 22.65
C LYS A 44 -13.39 -14.90 21.69
N ARG A 45 -13.95 -15.62 20.71
CA ARG A 45 -14.97 -15.09 19.78
C ARG A 45 -16.25 -14.65 20.49
N GLU A 46 -16.65 -15.36 21.55
CA GLU A 46 -17.83 -14.99 22.35
C GLU A 46 -17.57 -13.78 23.24
N ALA A 47 -16.32 -13.55 23.63
CA ALA A 47 -15.92 -12.48 24.55
C ALA A 47 -15.55 -11.15 23.84
N GLU A 48 -15.18 -11.18 22.56
CA GLU A 48 -14.64 -10.03 21.84
C GLU A 48 -15.42 -9.73 20.54
N ASP A 49 -15.56 -8.46 20.20
CA ASP A 49 -16.19 -8.00 18.94
C ASP A 49 -15.49 -8.56 17.70
N ASN A 50 -14.17 -8.71 17.78
CA ASN A 50 -13.35 -9.35 16.75
C ASN A 50 -12.13 -10.02 17.40
N TRP A 51 -12.24 -11.33 17.60
CA TRP A 51 -11.21 -12.15 18.24
C TRP A 51 -9.86 -12.15 17.50
N ALA A 52 -9.87 -11.93 16.18
CA ALA A 52 -8.69 -11.98 15.33
C ALA A 52 -7.95 -10.65 15.23
N TYR A 53 -8.61 -9.52 15.53
CA TYR A 53 -8.10 -8.19 15.23
C TYR A 53 -6.70 -7.93 15.81
N ASN A 54 -6.51 -8.21 17.10
CA ASN A 54 -5.23 -7.96 17.77
C ASN A 54 -4.13 -8.89 17.28
N TYR A 55 -4.44 -10.16 17.01
CA TYR A 55 -3.48 -11.09 16.42
C TYR A 55 -3.04 -10.63 15.03
N TRP A 56 -4.00 -10.24 14.21
CA TRP A 56 -3.75 -9.75 12.86
C TRP A 56 -2.95 -8.44 12.87
N LEU A 57 -3.33 -7.46 13.71
CA LEU A 57 -2.64 -6.17 13.81
C LEU A 57 -1.18 -6.33 14.25
N ASN A 58 -0.94 -7.19 15.23
CA ASN A 58 0.41 -7.46 15.71
C ASN A 58 1.25 -8.16 14.65
N ASP A 59 0.75 -9.23 14.05
CA ASP A 59 1.49 -10.03 13.06
C ASP A 59 1.80 -9.24 11.78
N MET A 60 0.84 -8.45 11.30
CA MET A 60 1.00 -7.68 10.05
C MET A 60 1.81 -6.40 10.21
N TYR A 61 1.75 -5.75 11.39
CA TYR A 61 2.33 -4.42 11.56
C TYR A 61 3.14 -4.23 12.83
N MET A 62 2.57 -4.48 14.01
CA MET A 62 3.18 -4.01 15.27
C MET A 62 4.46 -4.75 15.63
N ASP A 63 4.55 -6.05 15.32
CA ASP A 63 5.73 -6.89 15.55
C ASP A 63 6.77 -6.77 14.43
N VAL A 64 6.39 -6.19 13.27
CA VAL A 64 7.30 -5.99 12.13
C VAL A 64 8.30 -4.88 12.45
N ARG A 65 9.59 -5.20 12.34
CA ARG A 65 10.67 -4.24 12.69
C ARG A 65 11.28 -3.52 11.50
N LEU A 66 10.83 -3.80 10.27
CA LEU A 66 11.32 -3.15 9.05
C LEU A 66 11.01 -1.63 9.05
N PRO A 67 11.81 -0.82 8.35
CA PRO A 67 11.49 0.58 8.09
C PRO A 67 10.11 0.77 7.49
N LEU A 68 9.39 1.84 7.84
CA LEU A 68 8.05 2.10 7.30
C LEU A 68 8.05 2.51 5.82
N PRO A 69 8.90 3.45 5.35
CA PRO A 69 8.94 3.76 3.93
C PRO A 69 9.32 2.51 3.11
N ILE A 70 8.72 2.37 1.95
CA ILE A 70 8.85 1.21 1.04
C ILE A 70 8.16 -0.05 1.58
N ASN A 71 8.38 -0.44 2.85
CA ASN A 71 7.93 -1.73 3.38
C ASN A 71 6.49 -1.73 3.93
N SER A 72 5.98 -0.59 4.38
CA SER A 72 4.66 -0.50 5.03
C SER A 72 3.81 0.66 4.53
N ASN A 73 4.40 1.82 4.28
CA ASN A 73 3.69 3.03 3.89
C ASN A 73 3.53 3.12 2.36
N PRO A 74 2.32 2.93 1.82
CA PRO A 74 2.08 3.17 0.41
C PRO A 74 2.16 4.66 0.05
N GLY A 75 2.58 4.93 -1.18
CA GLY A 75 2.48 6.24 -1.81
C GLY A 75 1.39 6.25 -2.87
N MET A 76 0.64 7.34 -2.96
CA MET A 76 -0.44 7.51 -3.94
C MET A 76 -0.32 8.87 -4.61
N PRO A 77 0.26 8.96 -5.80
CA PRO A 77 0.12 10.14 -6.65
C PRO A 77 -1.33 10.34 -7.06
N MET A 78 -1.77 11.59 -6.99
CA MET A 78 -3.07 12.04 -7.46
C MET A 78 -2.90 12.73 -8.83
N PRO A 79 -3.99 12.94 -9.58
CA PRO A 79 -3.91 13.70 -10.83
C PRO A 79 -3.24 15.06 -10.60
N PRO A 80 -2.18 15.39 -11.35
CA PRO A 80 -1.41 16.60 -11.12
C PRO A 80 -2.24 17.85 -11.39
N VAL A 81 -1.91 18.93 -10.68
CA VAL A 81 -2.51 20.23 -10.83
C VAL A 81 -1.50 21.23 -11.40
N ARG A 82 -1.98 22.28 -12.03
CA ARG A 82 -1.09 23.29 -12.60
C ARG A 82 -0.91 24.45 -11.63
N PHE A 83 0.33 24.67 -11.18
CA PHE A 83 0.72 25.86 -10.44
C PHE A 83 1.51 26.81 -11.32
N THR A 84 1.29 28.11 -11.17
CA THR A 84 2.04 29.17 -11.84
C THR A 84 2.82 30.02 -10.86
N THR A 85 2.39 30.03 -9.61
CA THR A 85 2.98 30.82 -8.53
C THR A 85 2.95 30.05 -7.21
N VAL A 86 3.74 30.49 -6.24
CA VAL A 86 3.69 29.98 -4.85
C VAL A 86 2.32 30.21 -4.20
N HIS A 87 1.56 31.21 -4.66
CA HIS A 87 0.21 31.45 -4.19
C HIS A 87 -0.75 30.32 -4.60
N ASP A 88 -0.55 29.72 -5.79
CA ASP A 88 -1.35 28.57 -6.23
C ASP A 88 -1.09 27.37 -5.34
N VAL A 89 0.17 27.11 -4.96
CA VAL A 89 0.55 26.06 -4.00
C VAL A 89 -0.13 26.27 -2.65
N ALA A 90 -0.03 27.47 -2.11
CA ALA A 90 -0.61 27.79 -0.80
C ALA A 90 -2.14 27.67 -0.80
N ARG A 91 -2.79 28.14 -1.86
CA ARG A 91 -4.24 28.02 -2.04
C ARG A 91 -4.68 26.58 -2.17
N PHE A 92 -4.02 25.79 -2.98
CA PHE A 92 -4.34 24.38 -3.16
C PHE A 92 -4.19 23.60 -1.86
N ALA A 93 -3.10 23.84 -1.13
CA ALA A 93 -2.87 23.24 0.19
C ALA A 93 -3.96 23.65 1.21
N ALA A 94 -4.39 24.92 1.21
CA ALA A 94 -5.45 25.41 2.08
C ALA A 94 -6.80 24.76 1.77
N LEU A 95 -7.12 24.55 0.49
CA LEU A 95 -8.32 23.85 0.06
C LEU A 95 -8.31 22.38 0.54
N LEU A 96 -7.18 21.68 0.40
CA LEU A 96 -7.03 20.30 0.89
C LEU A 96 -7.22 20.22 2.41
N LEU A 97 -6.56 21.09 3.18
CA LEU A 97 -6.70 21.13 4.63
C LEU A 97 -8.13 21.49 5.07
N SER A 98 -8.78 22.41 4.37
CA SER A 98 -10.19 22.74 4.61
C SER A 98 -11.09 21.52 4.35
N GLY A 99 -10.82 20.73 3.30
CA GLY A 99 -11.53 19.48 3.01
C GLY A 99 -11.30 18.42 4.09
N ILE A 100 -10.08 18.29 4.59
CA ILE A 100 -9.76 17.40 5.74
C ILE A 100 -10.55 17.82 6.98
N MET A 101 -10.60 19.13 7.29
CA MET A 101 -11.36 19.65 8.43
C MET A 101 -12.87 19.37 8.29
N GLN A 102 -13.43 19.55 7.10
CA GLN A 102 -14.84 19.21 6.83
C GLN A 102 -15.10 17.71 7.02
N HIS A 103 -14.18 16.85 6.57
CA HIS A 103 -14.29 15.42 6.80
C HIS A 103 -14.20 15.07 8.30
N LYS A 104 -13.29 15.71 9.05
CA LYS A 104 -13.16 15.56 10.50
C LYS A 104 -14.46 15.93 11.22
N GLU A 105 -15.11 17.02 10.82
CA GLU A 105 -16.42 17.43 11.38
C GLU A 105 -17.51 16.37 11.18
N LEU A 106 -17.52 15.69 10.02
CA LEU A 106 -18.43 14.55 9.78
C LEU A 106 -18.12 13.36 10.70
N LEU A 107 -16.84 13.11 10.97
CA LEU A 107 -16.41 12.06 11.90
C LEU A 107 -16.81 12.39 13.35
N ASP A 108 -16.55 13.62 13.81
CA ASP A 108 -16.82 14.06 15.17
C ASP A 108 -18.31 14.10 15.49
N SER A 109 -19.12 14.50 14.53
CA SER A 109 -20.59 14.54 14.65
C SER A 109 -21.26 13.17 14.44
N GLY A 110 -20.51 12.13 14.05
CA GLY A 110 -21.07 10.81 13.72
C GLY A 110 -21.94 10.77 12.47
N ASN A 111 -21.84 11.80 11.61
CA ASN A 111 -22.68 11.95 10.40
C ASN A 111 -22.04 11.38 9.12
N LEU A 112 -20.91 10.66 9.24
CA LEU A 112 -20.32 10.01 8.07
C LEU A 112 -21.27 8.89 7.58
N PRO A 113 -21.74 8.93 6.32
CA PRO A 113 -22.58 7.88 5.77
C PRO A 113 -21.89 6.52 5.81
N ASN A 114 -22.61 5.49 6.23
CA ASN A 114 -22.09 4.13 6.26
C ASN A 114 -21.91 3.56 4.86
N ASP A 115 -20.75 2.99 4.60
CA ASP A 115 -20.52 2.16 3.43
C ASP A 115 -21.43 0.93 3.47
N ARG A 116 -21.83 0.46 2.29
CA ARG A 116 -22.65 -0.72 2.13
C ARG A 116 -22.10 -1.64 1.06
N ALA A 117 -22.28 -2.95 1.26
CA ALA A 117 -21.84 -3.95 0.30
C ALA A 117 -22.60 -3.80 -1.03
N GLY A 118 -21.85 -3.69 -2.12
CA GLY A 118 -22.39 -3.53 -3.48
C GLY A 118 -22.84 -4.85 -4.12
N SER A 119 -22.29 -5.98 -3.67
CA SER A 119 -22.56 -7.33 -4.19
C SER A 119 -22.71 -8.31 -3.03
N ARG A 120 -23.29 -9.49 -3.30
CA ARG A 120 -23.54 -10.50 -2.24
C ARG A 120 -24.19 -9.83 -1.02
N GLU A 121 -25.23 -10.33 -0.46
CA GLU A 121 -25.95 -9.67 0.65
C GLU A 121 -25.99 -8.12 0.50
N LYS A 122 -26.50 -7.66 -0.65
CA LYS A 122 -26.54 -6.24 -1.01
C LYS A 122 -27.13 -5.41 0.12
N ASN A 123 -26.57 -4.20 0.30
CA ASN A 123 -26.94 -3.23 1.33
C ASN A 123 -26.55 -3.61 2.77
N GLN A 124 -25.87 -4.72 3.04
CA GLN A 124 -25.28 -4.95 4.34
C GLN A 124 -24.36 -3.77 4.72
N PRO A 125 -24.52 -3.16 5.92
CA PRO A 125 -23.59 -2.15 6.40
C PRO A 125 -22.18 -2.72 6.54
N LEU A 126 -21.17 -1.93 6.19
CA LEU A 126 -19.77 -2.26 6.38
C LEU A 126 -19.22 -1.55 7.62
N CYS A 127 -18.26 -2.18 8.30
CA CYS A 127 -17.61 -1.55 9.45
C CYS A 127 -16.89 -0.26 9.03
N MET A 128 -17.17 0.81 9.75
CA MET A 128 -16.60 2.15 9.48
C MET A 128 -15.37 2.49 10.32
N ALA A 129 -14.90 1.60 11.19
CA ALA A 129 -13.80 1.87 12.12
C ALA A 129 -12.54 2.42 11.45
N GLN A 130 -12.25 1.98 10.22
CA GLN A 130 -11.10 2.40 9.46
C GLN A 130 -11.15 3.88 9.01
N TYR A 131 -12.32 4.47 8.87
CA TYR A 131 -12.48 5.91 8.57
C TYR A 131 -12.21 6.79 9.77
N TYR A 132 -12.41 6.25 10.97
CA TYR A 132 -12.34 7.00 12.21
C TYR A 132 -10.95 7.02 12.84
N ARG A 133 -9.99 6.27 12.31
CA ARG A 133 -8.65 6.11 12.89
C ARG A 133 -7.57 6.99 12.27
N PRO A 134 -7.62 7.39 10.98
CA PRO A 134 -6.48 8.02 10.31
C PRO A 134 -6.14 9.43 10.81
N LEU A 135 -7.14 10.25 11.10
CA LEU A 135 -6.91 11.66 11.44
C LEU A 135 -6.55 11.83 12.92
N GLY A 136 -5.49 12.57 13.20
CA GLY A 136 -5.00 12.85 14.54
C GLY A 136 -4.23 11.70 15.21
N SER A 137 -4.10 10.55 14.54
CA SER A 137 -3.45 9.35 15.07
C SER A 137 -2.00 9.21 14.60
N CYS A 138 -1.23 8.38 15.30
CA CYS A 138 0.18 8.17 15.02
C CYS A 138 0.63 6.78 15.50
N ARG A 139 1.49 6.11 14.73
CA ARG A 139 2.18 4.91 15.18
C ARG A 139 3.31 5.32 16.12
N ILE A 140 3.46 4.62 17.22
CA ILE A 140 4.48 4.90 18.23
C ILE A 140 5.48 3.74 18.23
N PRO A 141 6.77 4.01 17.94
CA PRO A 141 7.79 2.98 17.92
C PRO A 141 8.08 2.45 19.31
N GLY A 142 8.16 1.15 19.45
CA GLY A 142 8.58 0.46 20.67
C GLY A 142 9.83 -0.40 20.40
N LEU A 143 10.56 -0.79 21.44
CA LEU A 143 11.80 -1.57 21.30
C LEU A 143 11.55 -2.96 20.74
N GLU A 144 10.49 -3.63 21.17
CA GLU A 144 10.11 -4.97 20.72
C GLU A 144 8.89 -4.95 19.81
N ARG A 145 7.91 -4.12 20.13
CA ARG A 145 6.63 -3.97 19.45
C ARG A 145 6.21 -2.52 19.42
N ASP A 146 5.68 -2.08 18.29
CA ASP A 146 5.09 -0.75 18.18
C ASP A 146 3.68 -0.72 18.78
N THR A 147 3.17 0.49 19.01
CA THR A 147 1.81 0.73 19.48
C THR A 147 1.13 1.79 18.61
N GLN A 148 -0.17 1.95 18.79
CA GLN A 148 -0.95 2.98 18.10
C GLN A 148 -1.46 4.01 19.10
N TYR A 149 -1.18 5.29 18.86
CA TYR A 149 -1.92 6.39 19.43
C TYR A 149 -3.12 6.69 18.53
N ILE A 150 -4.33 6.52 19.05
CA ILE A 150 -5.58 6.84 18.33
C ILE A 150 -6.16 8.09 18.97
N ALA A 151 -6.38 9.13 18.14
CA ALA A 151 -6.92 10.39 18.62
C ALA A 151 -8.31 10.23 19.23
N GLU A 152 -8.54 10.92 20.34
CA GLU A 152 -9.87 11.12 20.89
C GLU A 152 -10.70 11.99 19.94
N ARG A 153 -12.01 11.77 19.95
CA ARG A 153 -12.96 12.51 19.13
C ARG A 153 -13.83 13.41 20.00
N GLY A 154 -14.22 14.55 19.45
CA GLY A 154 -15.15 15.44 20.10
C GLY A 154 -15.09 16.86 19.55
N GLU A 155 -16.19 17.60 19.68
CA GLU A 155 -16.33 18.97 19.18
C GLU A 155 -15.40 20.00 19.87
N LYS A 156 -14.85 19.66 21.04
CA LYS A 156 -14.01 20.56 21.86
C LYS A 156 -12.51 20.38 21.66
N CYS A 157 -12.07 19.53 20.76
CA CYS A 157 -10.64 19.33 20.50
C CYS A 157 -10.06 20.50 19.72
N ASP A 158 -8.90 20.99 20.16
CA ASP A 158 -8.06 21.85 19.36
C ASP A 158 -7.43 21.01 18.23
N GLU A 159 -7.41 21.55 17.01
CA GLU A 159 -6.94 20.84 15.82
C GLU A 159 -5.81 21.61 15.18
N HIS A 160 -4.70 20.97 14.96
CA HIS A 160 -3.55 21.55 14.28
C HIS A 160 -2.98 20.58 13.23
N VAL A 161 -2.21 21.11 12.33
CA VAL A 161 -1.43 20.36 11.34
C VAL A 161 0.03 20.74 11.43
N ILE A 162 0.89 19.79 11.07
CA ILE A 162 2.31 20.07 10.88
C ILE A 162 2.56 20.29 9.41
N VAL A 163 3.10 21.46 9.06
CA VAL A 163 3.57 21.77 7.71
C VAL A 163 5.08 21.65 7.71
N VAL A 164 5.62 20.90 6.75
CA VAL A 164 7.06 20.71 6.59
C VAL A 164 7.50 21.30 5.26
N CYS A 165 8.50 22.15 5.29
CA CYS A 165 9.12 22.72 4.11
C CYS A 165 10.64 22.81 4.35
N ARG A 166 11.45 22.27 3.45
CA ARG A 166 12.92 22.29 3.52
C ARG A 166 13.46 21.81 4.89
N ASN A 167 12.88 20.72 5.40
CA ASN A 167 13.18 20.09 6.69
C ASN A 167 12.79 20.90 7.93
N GLN A 168 12.25 22.12 7.79
CA GLN A 168 11.68 22.85 8.91
C GLN A 168 10.21 22.50 9.08
N MET A 169 9.85 22.13 10.30
CA MET A 169 8.48 21.83 10.69
C MET A 169 7.83 23.05 11.33
N TYR A 170 6.56 23.29 11.00
CA TYR A 170 5.75 24.39 11.52
C TYR A 170 4.41 23.83 12.04
N CYS A 171 3.94 24.35 13.16
CA CYS A 171 2.60 24.07 13.67
C CYS A 171 1.63 25.16 13.19
N ILE A 172 0.53 24.75 12.55
CA ILE A 172 -0.59 25.64 12.18
C ILE A 172 -1.84 25.16 12.90
N ASN A 173 -2.38 26.00 13.78
CA ASN A 173 -3.64 25.75 14.46
C ASN A 173 -4.80 25.98 13.49
N LEU A 174 -5.57 24.95 13.17
CA LEU A 174 -6.75 25.01 12.28
C LEU A 174 -8.04 25.32 13.04
N LYS A 175 -8.12 24.88 14.30
CA LYS A 175 -9.24 25.11 15.21
C LYS A 175 -8.72 25.20 16.63
N THR A 176 -9.18 26.20 17.38
CA THR A 176 -8.89 26.31 18.81
C THR A 176 -10.18 26.53 19.59
N SER A 177 -10.20 26.11 20.86
CA SER A 177 -11.34 26.32 21.75
C SER A 177 -11.65 27.80 21.98
N SER A 178 -10.65 28.69 21.88
CA SER A 178 -10.78 30.13 22.07
C SER A 178 -11.25 30.90 20.83
N ARG A 179 -10.87 30.44 19.62
CA ARG A 179 -11.09 31.17 18.36
C ARG A 179 -12.05 30.46 17.41
N GLY A 180 -12.24 29.15 17.59
CA GLY A 180 -12.93 28.33 16.62
C GLY A 180 -12.05 27.96 15.41
N LYS A 181 -12.68 27.66 14.27
CA LYS A 181 -12.03 27.23 13.03
C LYS A 181 -11.54 28.46 12.23
N ILE A 182 -10.30 28.42 11.75
CA ILE A 182 -9.78 29.46 10.85
C ILE A 182 -10.30 29.28 9.43
N SER A 183 -10.36 30.37 8.67
CA SER A 183 -10.83 30.37 7.29
C SER A 183 -9.79 29.78 6.35
N GLU A 184 -10.24 29.36 5.17
CA GLU A 184 -9.39 28.88 4.08
C GLU A 184 -8.34 29.93 3.64
N THR A 185 -8.72 31.21 3.65
CA THR A 185 -7.82 32.33 3.36
C THR A 185 -6.71 32.47 4.41
N GLU A 186 -7.03 32.28 5.68
CA GLU A 186 -6.04 32.30 6.77
C GLU A 186 -5.11 31.09 6.69
N ILE A 187 -5.61 29.91 6.34
CA ILE A 187 -4.77 28.73 6.08
C ILE A 187 -3.79 29.02 4.94
N ALA A 188 -4.26 29.57 3.83
CA ALA A 188 -3.40 29.94 2.69
C ALA A 188 -2.32 30.96 3.07
N SER A 189 -2.68 31.98 3.88
CA SER A 189 -1.72 32.96 4.38
C SER A 189 -0.66 32.34 5.29
N ASN A 190 -1.05 31.40 6.14
CA ASN A 190 -0.11 30.66 6.99
C ASN A 190 0.85 29.83 6.16
N ILE A 191 0.38 29.17 5.09
CA ILE A 191 1.22 28.39 4.18
C ILE A 191 2.17 29.31 3.39
N LEU A 192 1.71 30.48 2.92
CA LEU A 192 2.57 31.47 2.28
C LEU A 192 3.68 31.94 3.24
N TYR A 193 3.37 32.14 4.52
CA TYR A 193 4.38 32.44 5.52
C TYR A 193 5.44 31.33 5.59
N VAL A 194 5.04 30.07 5.68
CA VAL A 194 5.97 28.92 5.69
C VAL A 194 6.84 28.89 4.45
N LEU A 195 6.25 29.09 3.26
CA LEU A 195 6.98 29.10 1.99
C LEU A 195 7.99 30.25 1.88
N SER A 196 7.73 31.39 2.53
CA SER A 196 8.65 32.52 2.58
C SER A 196 9.71 32.40 3.67
N ASP A 197 9.37 31.81 4.80
CA ASP A 197 10.23 31.72 5.99
C ASP A 197 11.28 30.57 5.87
N ALA A 198 10.87 29.40 5.43
CA ALA A 198 11.73 28.22 5.36
C ALA A 198 13.00 28.42 4.50
N PRO A 199 12.97 29.08 3.32
CA PRO A 199 14.19 29.39 2.55
C PRO A 199 15.13 30.39 3.21
N CYS A 200 14.63 31.22 4.13
CA CYS A 200 15.35 32.32 4.77
C CYS A 200 15.99 31.95 6.11
N LEU A 201 15.93 30.67 6.51
CA LEU A 201 16.53 30.20 7.76
C LEU A 201 18.05 30.40 7.77
N PRO A 202 18.63 30.95 8.84
CA PRO A 202 20.06 31.24 8.93
C PRO A 202 20.93 29.96 8.97
N THR A 203 20.34 28.84 9.41
CA THR A 203 20.98 27.54 9.48
C THR A 203 20.06 26.48 8.90
N LYS A 204 20.65 25.44 8.28
CA LYS A 204 19.89 24.30 7.77
C LYS A 204 19.21 23.57 8.95
N PRO A 205 17.90 23.33 8.92
CA PRO A 205 17.22 22.58 9.98
C PRO A 205 17.74 21.15 10.11
N PRO A 206 17.74 20.56 11.31
CA PRO A 206 18.13 19.17 11.49
C PRO A 206 17.13 18.24 10.80
N MET A 207 17.64 17.22 10.12
CA MET A 207 16.82 16.25 9.37
C MET A 207 16.21 15.18 10.29
N VAL A 208 15.50 15.59 11.33
CA VAL A 208 14.93 14.70 12.36
C VAL A 208 13.93 13.72 11.74
N GLY A 209 13.21 14.12 10.71
CA GLY A 209 12.26 13.26 10.00
C GLY A 209 12.88 11.95 9.47
N LEU A 210 14.17 11.95 9.11
CA LEU A 210 14.87 10.74 8.66
C LEU A 210 14.93 9.63 9.71
N LEU A 211 14.91 9.97 10.99
CA LEU A 211 14.91 8.98 12.08
C LEU A 211 13.67 8.09 12.03
N THR A 212 12.54 8.61 11.55
CA THR A 212 11.28 7.85 11.42
C THR A 212 11.32 6.84 10.27
N ALA A 213 12.30 6.95 9.39
CA ALA A 213 12.52 6.03 8.28
C ALA A 213 13.49 4.89 8.60
N GLU A 214 13.98 4.80 9.83
CA GLU A 214 14.86 3.72 10.27
C GLU A 214 14.10 2.43 10.62
N GLU A 215 14.85 1.33 10.76
CA GLU A 215 14.36 0.10 11.38
C GLU A 215 13.73 0.43 12.75
N ARG A 216 12.59 -0.20 13.05
CA ARG A 216 11.70 0.21 14.14
C ARG A 216 12.35 0.25 15.52
N THR A 217 13.18 -0.74 15.85
CA THR A 217 13.90 -0.77 17.15
C THR A 217 14.93 0.35 17.25
N ARG A 218 15.61 0.66 16.13
CA ARG A 218 16.56 1.77 16.07
C ARG A 218 15.86 3.11 16.21
N TRP A 219 14.74 3.30 15.51
CA TRP A 219 13.93 4.50 15.67
C TRP A 219 13.39 4.63 17.10
N ALA A 220 12.87 3.57 17.71
CA ALA A 220 12.44 3.57 19.09
C ALA A 220 13.55 4.02 20.05
N THR A 221 14.77 3.52 19.85
CA THR A 221 15.96 3.91 20.63
C THR A 221 16.27 5.40 20.44
N ASN A 222 16.29 5.89 19.22
CA ASN A 222 16.57 7.29 18.91
C ASN A 222 15.47 8.23 19.41
N ARG A 223 14.21 7.81 19.34
CA ARG A 223 13.08 8.55 19.91
C ARG A 223 13.22 8.69 21.44
N ASN A 224 13.60 7.63 22.14
CA ASN A 224 13.85 7.69 23.58
C ASN A 224 14.95 8.69 23.96
N LEU A 225 16.04 8.74 23.17
CA LEU A 225 17.09 9.75 23.37
C LEU A 225 16.59 11.19 23.12
N LEU A 226 15.76 11.40 22.10
CA LEU A 226 15.13 12.70 21.87
C LEU A 226 14.24 13.12 23.05
N LEU A 227 13.50 12.18 23.62
CA LEU A 227 12.58 12.41 24.74
C LEU A 227 13.28 12.71 26.07
N GLU A 228 14.61 12.61 26.17
CA GLU A 228 15.38 13.06 27.34
C GLU A 228 15.38 14.60 27.49
N ASN A 229 15.04 15.33 26.43
CA ASN A 229 14.97 16.79 26.43
C ASN A 229 13.50 17.27 26.31
N GLU A 230 13.08 18.17 27.21
CA GLU A 230 11.70 18.68 27.30
C GLU A 230 11.25 19.39 26.00
N VAL A 231 12.14 20.15 25.35
CA VAL A 231 11.81 20.81 24.07
C VAL A 231 11.47 19.77 23.00
N ASN A 232 12.26 18.72 22.89
CA ASN A 232 12.02 17.64 21.95
C ASN A 232 10.77 16.83 22.30
N GLN A 233 10.48 16.62 23.59
CA GLN A 233 9.23 15.97 24.04
C GLN A 233 8.02 16.73 23.53
N ASN A 234 7.99 18.06 23.72
CA ASN A 234 6.91 18.91 23.26
C ASN A 234 6.78 18.91 21.73
N SER A 235 7.90 18.95 21.02
CA SER A 235 7.94 18.90 19.55
C SER A 235 7.39 17.58 19.01
N ILE A 236 7.80 16.44 19.58
CA ILE A 236 7.30 15.12 19.22
C ILE A 236 5.81 15.00 19.51
N LEU A 237 5.37 15.48 20.68
CA LEU A 237 3.96 15.43 21.08
C LEU A 237 3.06 16.24 20.12
N LEU A 238 3.52 17.42 19.68
CA LEU A 238 2.81 18.21 18.67
C LEU A 238 2.66 17.45 17.36
N ILE A 239 3.74 16.80 16.89
CA ILE A 239 3.70 16.00 15.65
C ILE A 239 2.78 14.79 15.79
N GLU A 240 2.91 14.03 16.87
CA GLU A 240 2.12 12.82 17.08
C GLU A 240 0.62 13.11 17.20
N LYS A 241 0.23 14.24 17.79
CA LYS A 241 -1.17 14.68 17.95
C LYS A 241 -1.73 15.48 16.77
N ALA A 242 -0.89 15.90 15.82
CA ALA A 242 -1.36 16.65 14.64
C ALA A 242 -2.42 15.88 13.87
N LEU A 243 -3.40 16.59 13.29
CA LEU A 243 -4.45 16.01 12.48
C LEU A 243 -3.89 15.20 11.29
N CYS A 244 -2.94 15.80 10.59
CA CYS A 244 -2.14 15.19 9.52
C CYS A 244 -0.85 16.00 9.34
N MET A 245 0.01 15.57 8.41
CA MET A 245 1.13 16.39 7.95
C MET A 245 0.87 16.91 6.53
N LEU A 246 1.37 18.10 6.26
CA LEU A 246 1.48 18.68 4.93
C LEU A 246 2.96 18.87 4.60
N CYS A 247 3.45 18.12 3.62
CA CYS A 247 4.84 18.18 3.17
C CYS A 247 4.88 18.99 1.87
N ILE A 248 5.63 20.11 1.87
CA ILE A 248 5.82 20.94 0.69
C ILE A 248 7.22 20.68 0.17
N ASP A 249 7.30 20.03 -0.99
CA ASP A 249 8.51 19.47 -1.56
C ASP A 249 8.98 20.26 -2.80
N GLU A 250 10.27 20.23 -3.01
CA GLU A 250 10.82 20.50 -4.34
C GLU A 250 10.71 19.22 -5.18
N PRO A 251 10.34 19.30 -6.46
CA PRO A 251 10.17 18.10 -7.27
C PRO A 251 11.48 17.32 -7.42
N LEU A 252 11.40 15.99 -7.37
CA LEU A 252 12.54 15.15 -7.74
C LEU A 252 12.95 15.44 -9.19
N PRO A 253 14.27 15.41 -9.52
CA PRO A 253 14.69 15.60 -10.90
C PRO A 253 14.10 14.51 -11.80
N ASN A 254 13.80 14.85 -13.04
CA ASN A 254 13.27 13.90 -14.04
C ASN A 254 14.20 12.70 -14.31
N THR A 255 15.49 12.85 -14.00
CA THR A 255 16.48 11.79 -14.08
C THR A 255 16.53 10.88 -12.85
N PHE A 256 15.77 11.20 -11.80
CA PHE A 256 15.71 10.36 -10.61
C PHE A 256 15.14 8.99 -10.97
N ASN A 257 15.95 7.94 -10.76
CA ASN A 257 15.61 6.56 -11.10
C ASN A 257 15.15 6.37 -12.57
N ALA A 258 15.84 7.01 -13.50
CA ALA A 258 15.52 7.02 -14.93
C ALA A 258 15.73 5.66 -15.65
N TYR A 259 15.68 4.55 -14.95
CA TYR A 259 15.62 3.22 -15.55
C TYR A 259 14.23 2.98 -16.13
N THR A 260 13.94 3.71 -17.18
CA THR A 260 12.85 3.36 -18.05
C THR A 260 13.19 2.07 -18.78
N PHE A 261 12.20 1.26 -19.02
CA PHE A 261 12.21 0.12 -19.92
C PHE A 261 13.05 0.48 -21.16
N THR A 262 14.14 -0.24 -21.40
CA THR A 262 15.08 0.06 -22.50
C THR A 262 14.33 0.25 -23.80
N GLY A 263 14.41 1.44 -24.41
CA GLY A 263 13.74 1.79 -25.66
C GLY A 263 12.27 2.19 -25.59
N ALA A 264 11.62 2.17 -24.42
CA ALA A 264 10.25 2.64 -24.30
C ALA A 264 10.22 4.13 -23.93
N THR A 265 9.35 4.89 -24.58
CA THR A 265 8.96 6.21 -24.12
C THR A 265 8.36 6.08 -22.71
N PRO A 266 8.66 6.95 -21.75
CA PRO A 266 8.00 6.94 -20.45
C PRO A 266 6.50 6.81 -20.63
N THR A 267 5.92 5.79 -19.99
CA THR A 267 4.48 5.54 -20.08
C THR A 267 3.81 6.22 -18.90
N GLY A 268 2.87 7.12 -19.16
CA GLY A 268 2.12 7.76 -18.11
C GLY A 268 1.99 9.26 -18.29
N TYR A 269 1.63 9.92 -17.24
CA TYR A 269 1.49 11.37 -17.18
C TYR A 269 2.86 12.01 -17.09
N LEU A 270 3.08 13.08 -17.87
CA LEU A 270 4.27 13.92 -17.78
C LEU A 270 3.87 15.27 -17.18
N VAL A 271 4.46 15.59 -16.04
CA VAL A 271 4.34 16.90 -15.41
C VAL A 271 5.75 17.45 -15.26
N GLY A 272 6.06 18.52 -15.98
CA GLY A 272 7.40 19.11 -15.95
C GLY A 272 8.52 18.10 -16.22
N ASP A 273 8.35 17.22 -17.21
CA ASP A 273 9.26 16.13 -17.57
C ASP A 273 9.33 14.93 -16.58
N ARG A 274 8.46 14.89 -15.57
CA ARG A 274 8.37 13.74 -14.64
C ARG A 274 7.34 12.73 -15.13
N ASP A 275 7.69 11.43 -15.04
CA ASP A 275 6.77 10.34 -15.33
C ASP A 275 6.08 9.79 -14.06
N ASP A 276 5.15 8.87 -14.25
CA ASP A 276 4.41 8.23 -13.16
C ASP A 276 5.32 7.54 -12.14
N THR A 277 6.42 6.91 -12.58
CA THR A 277 7.38 6.24 -11.70
C THR A 277 8.09 7.24 -10.80
N ASN A 278 8.55 8.36 -11.37
CA ASN A 278 9.18 9.43 -10.62
C ASN A 278 8.22 10.04 -9.58
N MET A 279 6.97 10.29 -9.97
CA MET A 279 5.94 10.80 -9.05
C MET A 279 5.67 9.79 -7.91
N LEU A 280 5.66 8.50 -8.19
CA LEU A 280 5.43 7.48 -7.16
C LEU A 280 6.60 7.37 -6.18
N HIS A 281 7.85 7.48 -6.63
CA HIS A 281 9.02 7.58 -5.75
C HIS A 281 8.90 8.76 -4.79
N GLU A 282 8.44 9.93 -5.26
CA GLU A 282 8.18 11.10 -4.42
C GLU A 282 7.22 10.78 -3.28
N MET A 283 6.09 10.12 -3.61
CA MET A 283 5.05 9.82 -2.63
C MET A 283 5.46 8.72 -1.65
N ILE A 284 6.21 7.70 -2.08
CA ILE A 284 6.61 6.59 -1.20
C ILE A 284 7.69 7.03 -0.20
N HIS A 285 8.71 7.77 -0.65
CA HIS A 285 9.88 8.01 0.19
C HIS A 285 10.55 9.38 0.04
N GLY A 286 10.18 10.21 -0.94
CA GLY A 286 10.72 11.58 -1.11
C GLY A 286 12.16 11.65 -1.62
N GLY A 287 12.72 10.58 -2.21
CA GLY A 287 13.97 10.62 -2.98
C GLY A 287 15.28 10.49 -2.20
N GLY A 288 15.26 10.38 -0.88
CA GLY A 288 16.48 10.23 -0.05
C GLY A 288 16.85 11.49 0.74
N SER A 289 17.99 11.40 1.45
CA SER A 289 18.46 12.45 2.35
C SER A 289 18.88 13.74 1.62
N ALA A 290 19.27 13.62 0.36
CA ALA A 290 19.59 14.76 -0.50
C ALA A 290 18.36 15.52 -1.02
N TYR A 291 17.19 14.90 -0.93
CA TYR A 291 15.91 15.43 -1.42
C TYR A 291 14.90 15.62 -0.27
N ASN A 292 13.74 14.99 -0.36
CA ASN A 292 12.58 15.30 0.47
C ASN A 292 12.28 14.28 1.59
N SER A 293 13.09 13.22 1.76
CA SER A 293 12.81 12.18 2.77
C SER A 293 12.79 12.73 4.21
N ALA A 294 13.53 13.80 4.49
CA ALA A 294 13.51 14.48 5.78
C ALA A 294 12.25 15.36 6.00
N ASN A 295 11.48 15.65 4.93
CA ASN A 295 10.19 16.32 4.99
C ASN A 295 9.04 15.36 5.38
N ARG A 296 9.33 14.19 5.91
CA ARG A 296 8.37 13.17 6.30
C ARG A 296 8.43 12.90 7.79
N TRP A 297 7.32 12.39 8.33
CA TRP A 297 7.25 11.70 9.61
C TRP A 297 6.48 10.41 9.38
N PHE A 298 7.20 9.32 9.03
CA PHE A 298 6.59 8.10 8.49
C PHE A 298 5.65 7.38 9.47
N ASP A 299 5.73 7.67 10.76
CA ASP A 299 4.78 7.18 11.77
C ASP A 299 3.42 7.90 11.72
N LYS A 300 3.33 9.07 11.06
CA LYS A 300 2.07 9.82 10.95
C LYS A 300 1.14 9.17 9.95
N VAL A 301 -0.11 8.94 10.35
CA VAL A 301 -1.05 8.16 9.54
C VAL A 301 -1.29 8.78 8.17
N LEU A 302 -1.47 10.09 8.10
CA LEU A 302 -1.71 10.77 6.82
C LEU A 302 -0.69 11.90 6.61
N GLN A 303 0.03 11.81 5.51
CA GLN A 303 0.91 12.86 5.03
C GLN A 303 0.46 13.27 3.62
N ILE A 304 0.05 14.51 3.46
CA ILE A 304 -0.27 15.12 2.16
C ILE A 304 1.03 15.71 1.63
N ILE A 305 1.39 15.40 0.40
CA ILE A 305 2.63 15.83 -0.24
C ILE A 305 2.26 16.70 -1.44
N ILE A 306 2.83 17.88 -1.51
CA ILE A 306 2.61 18.82 -2.61
C ILE A 306 3.97 19.29 -3.10
N CYS A 307 4.29 19.04 -4.37
CA CYS A 307 5.48 19.56 -5.02
C CYS A 307 5.17 20.87 -5.74
N THR A 308 6.17 21.74 -5.84
CA THR A 308 6.01 23.07 -6.46
C THR A 308 5.72 23.03 -7.97
N ASP A 309 5.94 21.87 -8.63
CA ASP A 309 5.61 21.63 -10.05
C ASP A 309 4.15 21.22 -10.31
N GLY A 310 3.36 21.00 -9.25
CA GLY A 310 1.96 20.57 -9.35
C GLY A 310 1.74 19.08 -9.15
N THR A 311 2.79 18.29 -9.00
CA THR A 311 2.68 16.90 -8.53
C THR A 311 2.23 16.91 -7.08
N TRP A 312 1.25 16.08 -6.75
CA TRP A 312 0.77 15.93 -5.37
C TRP A 312 0.22 14.55 -5.11
N GLY A 313 0.08 14.22 -3.85
CA GLY A 313 -0.47 12.94 -3.43
C GLY A 313 -0.36 12.73 -1.93
N ILE A 314 -0.34 11.48 -1.53
CA ILE A 314 -0.25 11.10 -0.13
C ILE A 314 0.76 9.98 0.11
N ASN A 315 1.29 9.96 1.32
CA ASN A 315 1.89 8.81 1.97
C ASN A 315 1.08 8.50 3.23
N TYR A 316 0.76 7.24 3.48
CA TYR A 316 0.01 6.92 4.69
C TYR A 316 0.56 5.69 5.42
N GLU A 317 0.49 5.72 6.76
CA GLU A 317 0.85 4.59 7.62
C GLU A 317 -0.29 3.59 7.65
N HIS A 318 -0.04 2.36 7.18
CA HIS A 318 -1.06 1.39 6.79
C HIS A 318 -1.73 0.65 7.97
N SER A 319 -1.12 0.65 9.16
CA SER A 319 -1.64 -0.14 10.29
C SER A 319 -3.03 0.30 10.78
N PHE A 320 -3.42 1.56 10.55
CA PHE A 320 -4.71 2.12 11.01
C PHE A 320 -5.88 1.84 10.06
N SER A 321 -5.61 1.78 8.74
CA SER A 321 -6.64 1.72 7.71
C SER A 321 -6.12 1.07 6.44
N GLU A 322 -7.01 0.37 5.73
CA GLU A 322 -6.74 -0.11 4.37
C GLU A 322 -6.83 1.02 3.35
N GLY A 323 -6.23 0.80 2.19
CA GLY A 323 -6.19 1.78 1.10
C GLY A 323 -7.57 2.29 0.69
N ASP A 324 -8.58 1.43 0.63
CA ASP A 324 -9.94 1.80 0.22
C ASP A 324 -10.52 2.96 1.04
N ALA A 325 -10.35 2.95 2.36
CA ALA A 325 -10.88 4.00 3.22
C ALA A 325 -10.14 5.32 3.01
N ILE A 326 -8.80 5.28 2.89
CA ILE A 326 -7.96 6.46 2.63
C ILE A 326 -8.25 7.04 1.25
N VAL A 327 -8.28 6.20 0.21
CA VAL A 327 -8.60 6.60 -1.17
C VAL A 327 -9.96 7.29 -1.23
N ASN A 328 -11.00 6.69 -0.64
CA ASN A 328 -12.34 7.27 -0.63
C ASN A 328 -12.39 8.65 0.01
N VAL A 329 -11.64 8.88 1.10
CA VAL A 329 -11.55 10.19 1.76
C VAL A 329 -10.87 11.21 0.85
N ILE A 330 -9.71 10.86 0.31
CA ILE A 330 -8.90 11.78 -0.51
C ILE A 330 -9.60 12.10 -1.84
N GLU A 331 -10.17 11.10 -2.52
CA GLU A 331 -10.93 11.34 -3.77
C GLU A 331 -12.18 12.20 -3.56
N LYS A 332 -12.86 12.03 -2.42
CA LYS A 332 -14.00 12.88 -2.07
C LYS A 332 -13.57 14.33 -1.85
N ILE A 333 -12.46 14.54 -1.15
CA ILE A 333 -11.89 15.88 -0.96
C ILE A 333 -11.48 16.46 -2.32
N TYR A 334 -10.74 15.70 -3.13
CA TYR A 334 -10.27 16.13 -4.45
C TYR A 334 -11.44 16.54 -5.37
N LYS A 335 -12.48 15.74 -5.46
CA LYS A 335 -13.68 16.07 -6.24
C LYS A 335 -14.31 17.40 -5.82
N ASN A 336 -14.39 17.67 -4.52
CA ASN A 336 -14.94 18.92 -4.00
C ASN A 336 -14.05 20.14 -4.36
N LEU A 337 -12.73 19.93 -4.59
CA LEU A 337 -11.81 20.99 -5.00
C LEU A 337 -12.02 21.38 -6.47
N GLU A 338 -12.29 20.43 -7.35
CA GLU A 338 -12.58 20.71 -8.76
C GLU A 338 -13.83 21.60 -8.92
N GLU A 339 -14.79 21.48 -8.00
CA GLU A 339 -16.02 22.27 -7.97
C GLU A 339 -15.82 23.69 -7.40
N LYS A 340 -14.72 23.95 -6.64
CA LYS A 340 -14.48 25.19 -5.90
C LYS A 340 -13.38 26.08 -6.50
N GLN A 341 -13.41 26.41 -7.76
CA GLN A 341 -12.48 27.38 -8.35
C GLN A 341 -12.79 28.85 -7.96
N SER A 342 -12.68 29.21 -6.69
CA SER A 342 -12.92 30.57 -6.21
C SER A 342 -11.63 31.35 -6.01
N ALA A 343 -11.64 32.64 -6.31
CA ALA A 343 -10.53 33.57 -6.06
C ALA A 343 -10.29 33.72 -4.55
N CYS A 344 -9.06 33.52 -4.13
CA CYS A 344 -8.64 33.75 -2.74
C CYS A 344 -7.84 35.05 -2.66
N ASN A 345 -8.30 36.00 -1.86
CA ASN A 345 -7.54 37.20 -1.54
C ASN A 345 -6.71 36.93 -0.28
N SER A 346 -5.42 37.21 -0.30
CA SER A 346 -4.55 37.02 0.84
C SER A 346 -4.90 38.02 1.96
N VAL A 347 -5.22 37.50 3.14
CA VAL A 347 -5.40 38.29 4.37
C VAL A 347 -4.32 37.85 5.36
N PRO A 348 -3.57 38.75 5.99
CA PRO A 348 -2.61 38.35 7.03
C PRO A 348 -3.30 37.53 8.11
N SER A 349 -2.68 36.44 8.50
CA SER A 349 -3.17 35.57 9.56
C SER A 349 -2.47 35.88 10.89
N ASP A 350 -3.22 35.88 11.97
CA ASP A 350 -2.74 35.93 13.35
C ASP A 350 -3.40 34.78 14.14
N PRO A 351 -2.64 33.88 14.78
CA PRO A 351 -1.18 33.90 14.95
C PRO A 351 -0.40 33.33 13.75
N THR A 352 0.84 33.82 13.60
CA THR A 352 1.83 33.26 12.64
C THR A 352 2.15 31.81 12.97
N PRO A 353 2.41 30.95 11.99
CA PRO A 353 2.85 29.57 12.22
C PRO A 353 4.09 29.49 13.11
N GLU A 354 4.06 28.62 14.10
CA GLU A 354 5.20 28.42 15.02
C GLU A 354 6.17 27.39 14.46
N ARG A 355 7.46 27.75 14.42
CA ARG A 355 8.52 26.78 14.09
C ARG A 355 8.65 25.77 15.22
N ILE A 356 8.66 24.49 14.90
CA ILE A 356 8.90 23.43 15.87
C ILE A 356 10.40 23.39 16.18
N PRO A 357 10.80 23.64 17.45
CA PRO A 357 12.20 23.67 17.84
C PRO A 357 12.77 22.27 18.09
N TRP A 358 14.07 22.11 17.87
CA TRP A 358 14.80 20.89 18.20
C TRP A 358 16.09 21.21 18.96
N VAL A 359 16.36 20.45 20.01
CA VAL A 359 17.64 20.43 20.71
C VAL A 359 18.38 19.16 20.31
N ILE A 360 19.38 19.32 19.45
CA ILE A 360 20.15 18.20 18.88
C ILE A 360 21.52 18.13 19.54
N THR A 361 21.77 17.05 20.27
CA THR A 361 23.09 16.74 20.83
C THR A 361 24.04 16.24 19.75
N PRO A 362 25.36 16.29 19.94
CA PRO A 362 26.32 15.70 18.99
C PRO A 362 26.07 14.20 18.72
N GLN A 363 25.62 13.46 19.74
CA GLN A 363 25.23 12.06 19.59
C GLN A 363 24.02 11.93 18.65
N MET A 364 23.01 12.78 18.80
CA MET A 364 21.82 12.75 17.95
C MET A 364 22.13 13.18 16.51
N GLU A 365 23.03 14.15 16.33
CA GLU A 365 23.52 14.55 15.01
C GLU A 365 24.16 13.37 14.27
N GLU A 366 24.97 12.57 14.95
CA GLU A 366 25.55 11.36 14.38
C GLU A 366 24.50 10.30 14.04
N ARG A 367 23.45 10.15 14.88
CA ARG A 367 22.32 9.24 14.59
C ARG A 367 21.53 9.67 13.35
N ILE A 368 21.31 10.98 13.17
CA ILE A 368 20.66 11.52 11.97
C ILE A 368 21.49 11.24 10.72
N LYS A 369 22.83 11.37 10.79
CA LYS A 369 23.73 11.02 9.67
C LYS A 369 23.66 9.52 9.32
N GLN A 370 23.60 8.66 10.34
CA GLN A 370 23.44 7.21 10.14
C GLN A 370 22.08 6.87 9.52
N ALA A 371 21.01 7.53 9.96
CA ALA A 371 19.68 7.38 9.36
C ALA A 371 19.69 7.82 7.88
N ALA A 372 20.35 8.93 7.53
CA ALA A 372 20.48 9.37 6.15
C ALA A 372 21.14 8.29 5.27
N VAL A 373 22.25 7.71 5.72
CA VAL A 373 22.93 6.63 4.99
C VAL A 373 22.04 5.40 4.81
N ALA A 374 21.29 5.03 5.86
CA ALA A 374 20.38 3.88 5.81
C ALA A 374 19.22 4.09 4.84
N VAL A 375 18.61 5.28 4.85
CA VAL A 375 17.52 5.67 3.94
C VAL A 375 18.01 5.69 2.49
N ASP A 376 19.16 6.33 2.22
CA ASP A 376 19.71 6.42 0.87
C ASP A 376 20.04 5.03 0.31
N LYS A 377 20.56 4.13 1.16
CA LYS A 377 20.81 2.73 0.77
C LYS A 377 19.50 1.99 0.44
N ALA A 378 18.47 2.13 1.26
CA ALA A 378 17.19 1.46 1.03
C ALA A 378 16.51 1.96 -0.26
N ILE A 379 16.58 3.27 -0.53
CA ILE A 379 16.04 3.88 -1.74
C ILE A 379 16.85 3.47 -2.97
N GLY A 380 18.18 3.42 -2.85
CA GLY A 380 19.06 2.96 -3.94
C GLY A 380 18.88 1.49 -4.30
N ASP A 381 18.34 0.67 -3.40
CA ASP A 381 18.02 -0.74 -3.64
C ASP A 381 16.58 -0.95 -4.17
N PHE A 382 15.76 0.09 -4.16
CA PHE A 382 14.34 -0.02 -4.50
C PHE A 382 14.11 0.09 -6.02
N ASP A 383 13.77 -1.02 -6.67
CA ASP A 383 13.37 -1.10 -8.07
C ASP A 383 11.85 -0.89 -8.16
N LEU A 384 11.44 0.20 -8.77
CA LEU A 384 10.04 0.59 -8.93
C LEU A 384 9.75 0.94 -10.40
N TYR A 385 8.62 0.45 -10.92
CA TYR A 385 8.16 0.79 -12.26
C TYR A 385 6.63 0.89 -12.33
N VAL A 386 6.12 2.02 -12.79
CA VAL A 386 4.70 2.21 -13.09
C VAL A 386 4.47 1.92 -14.57
N TYR A 387 3.67 0.90 -14.85
CA TYR A 387 3.36 0.46 -16.21
C TYR A 387 1.89 0.68 -16.53
N ARG A 388 1.59 1.48 -17.56
CA ARG A 388 0.24 1.68 -18.09
C ARG A 388 0.02 0.82 -19.33
N TYR A 389 -0.79 -0.21 -19.19
CA TYR A 389 -1.21 -1.05 -20.32
C TYR A 389 -2.42 -0.42 -21.02
N LYS A 390 -2.23 -0.03 -22.29
CA LYS A 390 -3.24 0.67 -23.12
C LYS A 390 -3.93 -0.26 -24.15
N GLY A 391 -3.71 -1.57 -24.07
CA GLY A 391 -4.29 -2.53 -25.01
C GLY A 391 -5.79 -2.75 -24.81
N TYR A 392 -6.26 -2.74 -23.58
CA TYR A 392 -7.66 -2.80 -23.13
C TYR A 392 -7.77 -2.54 -21.62
N GLY A 393 -9.00 -2.37 -21.13
CA GLY A 393 -9.31 -2.23 -19.71
C GLY A 393 -10.53 -3.06 -19.28
N LYS A 394 -11.22 -2.61 -18.23
CA LYS A 394 -12.41 -3.30 -17.65
C LYS A 394 -13.50 -3.60 -18.68
N ASN A 395 -13.68 -2.72 -19.67
CA ASN A 395 -14.76 -2.88 -20.66
C ASN A 395 -14.56 -4.17 -21.48
N PHE A 396 -13.36 -4.43 -21.99
CA PHE A 396 -13.04 -5.65 -22.70
C PHE A 396 -13.21 -6.90 -21.83
N ILE A 397 -12.68 -6.87 -20.59
CA ILE A 397 -12.76 -8.03 -19.68
C ILE A 397 -14.22 -8.37 -19.34
N LYS A 398 -15.06 -7.37 -19.14
CA LYS A 398 -16.51 -7.58 -18.91
C LYS A 398 -17.23 -8.14 -20.14
N GLN A 399 -16.82 -7.73 -21.36
CA GLN A 399 -17.35 -8.31 -22.60
C GLN A 399 -17.01 -9.80 -22.70
N CYS A 400 -15.84 -10.21 -22.20
CA CYS A 400 -15.44 -11.60 -22.05
C CYS A 400 -16.19 -12.35 -20.92
N LYS A 401 -17.17 -11.74 -20.27
CA LYS A 401 -17.94 -12.31 -19.16
C LYS A 401 -17.09 -12.79 -17.97
N CYS A 402 -16.00 -12.10 -17.70
CA CYS A 402 -15.10 -12.37 -16.58
C CYS A 402 -15.17 -11.25 -15.52
N SER A 403 -14.88 -11.60 -14.26
CA SER A 403 -14.55 -10.63 -13.24
C SER A 403 -13.24 -9.92 -13.62
N PRO A 404 -13.18 -8.59 -13.69
CA PRO A 404 -11.91 -7.90 -13.98
C PRO A 404 -10.79 -8.27 -13.00
N ASP A 405 -11.13 -8.40 -11.73
CA ASP A 405 -10.20 -8.78 -10.69
C ASP A 405 -9.65 -10.21 -10.89
N ALA A 406 -10.53 -11.22 -10.98
CA ALA A 406 -10.11 -12.60 -11.21
C ALA A 406 -9.30 -12.75 -12.53
N PHE A 407 -9.67 -12.00 -13.57
CA PHE A 407 -8.92 -11.96 -14.82
C PHE A 407 -7.49 -11.47 -14.58
N LEU A 408 -7.33 -10.31 -13.92
CA LEU A 408 -6.01 -9.71 -13.71
C LEU A 408 -5.14 -10.53 -12.76
N GLN A 409 -5.72 -11.14 -11.74
CA GLN A 409 -4.99 -12.06 -10.87
C GLN A 409 -4.43 -13.25 -11.65
N LEU A 410 -5.19 -13.84 -12.57
CA LEU A 410 -4.68 -14.89 -13.45
C LEU A 410 -3.59 -14.39 -14.41
N MET A 411 -3.68 -13.13 -14.89
CA MET A 411 -2.61 -12.54 -15.71
C MET A 411 -1.31 -12.40 -14.90
N LEU A 412 -1.38 -12.00 -13.64
CA LEU A 412 -0.21 -11.92 -12.76
C LEU A 412 0.41 -13.30 -12.53
N GLN A 413 -0.43 -14.34 -12.33
CA GLN A 413 0.06 -15.73 -12.21
C GLN A 413 0.73 -16.21 -13.49
N LEU A 414 0.11 -15.98 -14.66
CA LEU A 414 0.70 -16.34 -15.94
C LEU A 414 2.03 -15.63 -16.20
N SER A 415 2.10 -14.33 -15.86
CA SER A 415 3.31 -13.52 -16.01
C SER A 415 4.45 -14.03 -15.15
N TYR A 416 4.17 -14.41 -13.92
CA TYR A 416 5.15 -15.01 -13.03
C TYR A 416 5.60 -16.39 -13.54
N PHE A 417 4.65 -17.23 -13.96
CA PHE A 417 4.93 -18.56 -14.50
C PHE A 417 5.80 -18.51 -15.76
N LYS A 418 5.56 -17.57 -16.66
CA LYS A 418 6.38 -17.35 -17.86
C LYS A 418 7.84 -17.03 -17.54
N LEU A 419 8.09 -16.31 -16.46
CA LEU A 419 9.44 -15.93 -16.03
C LEU A 419 10.18 -17.05 -15.30
N TYR A 420 9.46 -17.83 -14.49
CA TYR A 420 10.09 -18.73 -13.52
C TYR A 420 9.72 -20.20 -13.68
N GLY A 421 8.71 -20.54 -14.48
CA GLY A 421 8.27 -21.92 -14.74
C GLY A 421 7.54 -22.60 -13.58
N HIS A 422 7.21 -21.87 -12.52
CA HIS A 422 6.50 -22.39 -11.35
C HIS A 422 5.65 -21.30 -10.68
N PHE A 423 4.71 -21.72 -9.82
CA PHE A 423 3.96 -20.81 -8.96
C PHE A 423 4.65 -20.63 -7.61
N VAL A 424 4.26 -19.55 -6.93
CA VAL A 424 4.70 -19.22 -5.57
C VAL A 424 3.51 -18.80 -4.71
N ALA A 425 3.71 -18.72 -3.41
CA ALA A 425 2.72 -18.12 -2.53
C ALA A 425 2.43 -16.69 -2.98
N THR A 426 1.17 -16.43 -3.33
CA THR A 426 0.69 -15.14 -3.82
C THR A 426 -0.35 -14.59 -2.86
N TYR A 427 -0.20 -13.31 -2.53
CA TYR A 427 -1.13 -12.57 -1.69
C TYR A 427 -1.99 -11.63 -2.54
N GLU A 428 -3.28 -11.66 -2.27
CA GLU A 428 -4.24 -10.64 -2.69
C GLU A 428 -5.16 -10.31 -1.51
N SER A 429 -5.48 -9.03 -1.31
CA SER A 429 -6.30 -8.61 -0.17
C SER A 429 -7.80 -8.77 -0.42
N ALA A 430 -8.49 -9.43 0.51
CA ALA A 430 -9.95 -9.49 0.57
C ALA A 430 -10.46 -8.68 1.77
N SER A 431 -11.27 -7.66 1.52
CA SER A 431 -11.86 -6.86 2.60
C SER A 431 -12.82 -7.68 3.47
N THR A 432 -12.59 -7.66 4.78
CA THR A 432 -13.45 -8.29 5.79
C THR A 432 -14.30 -7.27 6.56
N ARG A 433 -14.54 -6.09 6.01
CA ARG A 433 -15.34 -5.01 6.62
C ARG A 433 -16.82 -5.35 6.83
N ARG A 434 -17.27 -6.51 6.38
CA ARG A 434 -18.59 -7.08 6.76
C ARG A 434 -18.67 -7.45 8.24
N PHE A 435 -17.53 -7.61 8.89
CA PHE A 435 -17.37 -7.91 10.31
C PHE A 435 -16.88 -6.67 11.05
N LEU A 436 -17.24 -6.54 12.33
CA LEU A 436 -16.73 -5.47 13.20
C LEU A 436 -15.20 -5.51 13.24
N LEU A 437 -14.57 -4.34 13.14
CA LEU A 437 -13.11 -4.18 13.09
C LEU A 437 -12.42 -4.99 11.98
N GLY A 438 -13.18 -5.50 11.01
CA GLY A 438 -12.64 -6.27 9.90
C GLY A 438 -11.65 -5.47 9.07
N ARG A 439 -10.49 -6.08 8.77
CA ARG A 439 -9.44 -5.52 7.93
C ARG A 439 -9.41 -6.29 6.62
N VAL A 440 -8.46 -7.16 6.43
CA VAL A 440 -8.33 -8.01 5.24
C VAL A 440 -8.01 -9.46 5.61
N ASP A 441 -8.38 -10.37 4.72
CA ASP A 441 -7.91 -11.75 4.68
C ASP A 441 -7.17 -11.99 3.35
N CYS A 442 -6.45 -13.08 3.20
CA CYS A 442 -5.64 -13.39 2.04
C CYS A 442 -6.40 -14.25 1.02
N ILE A 443 -6.61 -13.71 -0.18
CA ILE A 443 -6.99 -14.51 -1.35
C ILE A 443 -5.71 -15.13 -1.91
N ARG A 444 -5.60 -16.46 -1.84
CA ARG A 444 -4.44 -17.18 -2.38
C ARG A 444 -4.67 -17.50 -3.85
N ALA A 445 -4.14 -16.65 -4.73
CA ALA A 445 -4.38 -16.71 -6.16
C ALA A 445 -3.61 -17.86 -6.88
N SER A 446 -2.60 -18.44 -6.24
CA SER A 446 -1.82 -19.57 -6.77
C SER A 446 -2.50 -20.91 -6.46
N HIS A 447 -3.53 -21.28 -7.23
CA HIS A 447 -4.28 -22.53 -7.09
C HIS A 447 -4.07 -23.47 -8.28
N ASN A 448 -4.42 -24.77 -8.13
CA ASN A 448 -4.14 -25.82 -9.11
C ASN A 448 -4.77 -25.52 -10.49
N GLU A 449 -5.99 -25.02 -10.50
CA GLU A 449 -6.72 -24.70 -11.74
C GLU A 449 -6.01 -23.55 -12.51
N ALA A 450 -5.42 -22.59 -11.80
CA ALA A 450 -4.59 -21.54 -12.41
C ALA A 450 -3.27 -22.11 -12.93
N LEU A 451 -2.64 -23.05 -12.21
CA LEU A 451 -1.39 -23.70 -12.63
C LEU A 451 -1.60 -24.54 -13.88
N GLU A 452 -2.69 -25.33 -13.94
CA GLU A 452 -3.04 -26.13 -15.13
C GLU A 452 -3.24 -25.23 -16.35
N TRP A 453 -4.00 -24.13 -16.19
CA TRP A 453 -4.21 -23.18 -17.26
C TRP A 453 -2.93 -22.47 -17.69
N ALA A 454 -2.11 -21.95 -16.76
CA ALA A 454 -0.86 -21.27 -17.07
C ALA A 454 0.14 -22.22 -17.78
N THR A 455 0.20 -23.47 -17.31
CA THR A 455 1.01 -24.52 -17.97
C THR A 455 0.54 -24.74 -19.40
N ALA A 456 -0.78 -24.89 -19.63
CA ALA A 456 -1.36 -25.07 -20.95
C ALA A 456 -1.09 -23.87 -21.87
N MET A 457 -1.14 -22.66 -21.37
CA MET A 457 -0.81 -21.42 -22.11
C MET A 457 0.65 -21.36 -22.55
N CYS A 458 1.57 -21.95 -21.78
CA CYS A 458 3.02 -21.92 -22.03
C CYS A 458 3.56 -23.15 -22.76
N GLN A 459 2.78 -24.24 -22.93
CA GLN A 459 3.19 -25.46 -23.65
C GLN A 459 3.09 -25.28 -25.16
N GLY A 460 3.99 -24.50 -25.76
CA GLY A 460 4.18 -24.38 -27.22
C GLY A 460 5.63 -24.64 -27.60
N GLU A 461 5.92 -24.95 -28.87
CA GLU A 461 7.31 -25.01 -29.37
C GLU A 461 7.95 -23.62 -29.11
N GLY A 462 8.87 -23.52 -28.15
CA GLY A 462 9.57 -22.30 -27.79
C GLY A 462 9.49 -21.92 -26.31
N ALA A 463 8.80 -22.68 -25.43
CA ALA A 463 8.65 -22.37 -24.00
C ALA A 463 9.94 -22.45 -23.16
N ASN A 464 11.07 -22.85 -23.75
CA ASN A 464 12.38 -22.95 -23.08
C ASN A 464 13.44 -22.01 -23.67
N VAL A 465 13.07 -20.87 -24.21
CA VAL A 465 14.07 -19.87 -24.63
C VAL A 465 14.30 -18.91 -23.45
N PRO A 466 15.50 -18.89 -22.84
CA PRO A 466 15.88 -17.81 -21.95
C PRO A 466 15.73 -16.48 -22.69
N LEU A 467 15.30 -15.45 -21.99
CA LEU A 467 15.11 -14.08 -22.50
C LEU A 467 16.46 -13.38 -22.80
N GLU A 468 17.41 -14.08 -23.40
CA GLU A 468 18.66 -13.50 -23.87
C GLU A 468 18.67 -13.48 -25.40
N SER A 469 18.25 -12.37 -25.96
CA SER A 469 18.84 -11.77 -27.18
C SER A 469 18.26 -10.38 -27.39
N GLU A 470 19.06 -9.38 -27.13
CA GLU A 470 18.96 -8.06 -27.73
C GLU A 470 19.09 -8.21 -29.24
N GLY A 471 18.03 -8.04 -29.99
CA GLY A 471 18.02 -8.11 -31.44
C GLY A 471 16.74 -7.55 -31.98
N GLU A 472 16.87 -6.41 -32.66
CA GLU A 472 15.84 -5.70 -33.39
C GLU A 472 15.18 -6.62 -34.43
N ASP A 473 13.90 -6.98 -34.24
CA ASP A 473 12.87 -7.14 -35.27
C ASP A 473 11.53 -7.45 -34.62
N ASP A 474 10.72 -6.42 -34.44
CA ASP A 474 9.44 -6.46 -33.71
C ASP A 474 8.30 -7.10 -34.55
N ASP A 475 8.51 -7.37 -35.82
CA ASP A 475 7.45 -7.82 -36.76
C ASP A 475 7.39 -9.36 -37.01
N ALA A 476 8.29 -10.16 -36.47
CA ALA A 476 8.38 -11.59 -36.79
C ALA A 476 7.93 -12.56 -35.68
N ARG A 477 7.55 -12.09 -34.49
CA ARG A 477 7.08 -12.96 -33.40
C ARG A 477 5.57 -13.14 -33.43
N LYS A 478 5.08 -13.92 -34.37
CA LYS A 478 3.78 -14.60 -34.24
C LYS A 478 3.86 -15.50 -33.01
N VAL A 479 3.15 -15.13 -31.95
CA VAL A 479 2.96 -15.98 -30.76
C VAL A 479 2.42 -17.31 -31.21
N LYS A 480 3.26 -18.36 -31.19
CA LYS A 480 2.79 -19.74 -31.43
C LYS A 480 2.01 -20.15 -30.18
N PHE A 481 0.70 -20.25 -30.31
CA PHE A 481 -0.16 -20.81 -29.28
C PHE A 481 0.25 -22.25 -28.96
N SER A 482 0.00 -22.62 -27.69
CA SER A 482 0.09 -23.97 -27.12
C SER A 482 -0.37 -25.08 -28.08
N ILE A 483 0.09 -26.31 -27.84
CA ILE A 483 -0.43 -27.53 -28.49
C ILE A 483 -1.94 -27.71 -28.27
N TYR A 484 -2.52 -27.02 -27.31
CA TYR A 484 -3.97 -26.99 -27.09
C TYR A 484 -4.65 -26.00 -28.03
N ASN A 485 -5.82 -26.38 -28.55
CA ASN A 485 -6.63 -25.44 -29.34
C ASN A 485 -7.19 -24.31 -28.45
N LYS A 486 -7.60 -23.20 -29.08
CA LYS A 486 -8.14 -22.03 -28.40
C LYS A 486 -9.33 -22.38 -27.47
N ASP A 487 -10.21 -23.31 -27.89
CA ASP A 487 -11.40 -23.67 -27.10
C ASP A 487 -11.01 -24.34 -25.78
N LYS A 488 -10.01 -25.23 -25.79
CA LYS A 488 -9.50 -25.87 -24.57
C LYS A 488 -8.83 -24.86 -23.64
N LEU A 489 -8.05 -23.92 -24.18
CA LEU A 489 -7.43 -22.85 -23.38
C LEU A 489 -8.49 -21.93 -22.75
N LYS A 490 -9.55 -21.59 -23.48
CA LYS A 490 -10.70 -20.84 -22.94
C LYS A 490 -11.43 -21.61 -21.84
N GLU A 491 -11.62 -22.92 -22.04
CA GLU A 491 -12.22 -23.80 -21.02
C GLU A 491 -11.42 -23.77 -19.71
N LEU A 492 -10.10 -24.04 -19.79
CA LEU A 492 -9.21 -24.02 -18.64
C LEU A 492 -9.17 -22.66 -17.96
N PHE A 493 -9.11 -21.58 -18.74
CA PHE A 493 -9.21 -20.22 -18.22
C PHE A 493 -10.50 -19.98 -17.44
N ARG A 494 -11.64 -20.43 -17.97
CA ARG A 494 -12.94 -20.29 -17.30
C ARG A 494 -12.99 -21.04 -15.97
N ILE A 495 -12.43 -22.25 -15.93
CA ILE A 495 -12.31 -23.04 -14.70
C ILE A 495 -11.46 -22.29 -13.68
N ALA A 496 -10.28 -21.80 -14.07
CA ALA A 496 -9.40 -21.02 -13.21
C ALA A 496 -10.06 -19.72 -12.71
N CYS A 497 -10.74 -18.97 -13.59
CA CYS A 497 -11.44 -17.73 -13.25
C CYS A 497 -12.59 -17.96 -12.27
N ASN A 498 -13.35 -19.04 -12.43
CA ASN A 498 -14.42 -19.42 -11.50
C ASN A 498 -13.84 -19.78 -10.13
N ARG A 499 -12.73 -20.52 -10.10
CA ARG A 499 -12.06 -20.89 -8.85
C ARG A 499 -11.51 -19.66 -8.11
N GLN A 500 -10.86 -18.73 -8.82
CA GLN A 500 -10.38 -17.47 -8.26
C GLN A 500 -11.54 -16.67 -7.63
N THR A 501 -12.64 -16.57 -8.36
CA THR A 501 -13.86 -15.89 -7.88
C THR A 501 -14.46 -16.57 -6.65
N GLU A 502 -14.47 -17.91 -6.61
CA GLU A 502 -14.96 -18.68 -5.45
C GLU A 502 -14.10 -18.40 -4.21
N ILE A 503 -12.76 -18.44 -4.34
CA ILE A 503 -11.83 -18.17 -3.25
C ILE A 503 -12.05 -16.74 -2.72
N MET A 504 -12.13 -15.75 -3.61
CA MET A 504 -12.41 -14.37 -3.25
C MET A 504 -13.72 -14.24 -2.44
N VAL A 505 -14.81 -14.87 -2.91
CA VAL A 505 -16.09 -14.82 -2.22
C VAL A 505 -16.04 -15.48 -0.83
N GLN A 506 -15.37 -16.61 -0.71
CA GLN A 506 -15.15 -17.28 0.58
C GLN A 506 -14.44 -16.35 1.57
N ASN A 507 -13.37 -15.67 1.15
CA ASN A 507 -12.63 -14.74 2.00
C ASN A 507 -13.50 -13.54 2.43
N ILE A 508 -14.21 -12.89 1.51
CA ILE A 508 -15.11 -11.75 1.82
C ILE A 508 -16.20 -12.15 2.82
N LEU A 509 -16.67 -13.39 2.76
CA LEU A 509 -17.70 -13.93 3.67
C LEU A 509 -17.13 -14.51 4.98
N GLY A 510 -15.82 -14.38 5.23
CA GLY A 510 -15.16 -14.82 6.47
C GLY A 510 -14.85 -16.32 6.50
N HIS A 511 -14.83 -16.98 5.34
CA HIS A 511 -14.47 -18.39 5.19
C HIS A 511 -13.04 -18.60 4.65
N GLY A 512 -12.21 -17.56 4.71
CA GLY A 512 -10.78 -17.64 4.38
C GLY A 512 -10.01 -18.53 5.34
N ILE A 513 -8.79 -18.85 4.95
CA ILE A 513 -7.96 -19.80 5.73
C ILE A 513 -6.90 -19.11 6.57
N ASP A 514 -6.47 -17.89 6.19
CA ASP A 514 -5.30 -17.28 6.80
C ASP A 514 -5.57 -16.73 8.20
N ILE A 515 -6.70 -16.07 8.42
CA ILE A 515 -7.09 -15.60 9.75
C ILE A 515 -7.29 -16.76 10.75
N PRO A 516 -8.02 -17.84 10.42
CA PRO A 516 -8.09 -19.01 11.31
C PRO A 516 -6.74 -19.68 11.57
N LEU A 517 -5.86 -19.79 10.58
CA LEU A 517 -4.52 -20.35 10.75
C LEU A 517 -3.64 -19.48 11.66
N LEU A 518 -3.71 -18.16 11.51
CA LEU A 518 -3.08 -17.19 12.40
C LEU A 518 -3.56 -17.38 13.85
N GLY A 519 -4.88 -17.45 14.04
CA GLY A 519 -5.46 -17.69 15.37
C GLY A 519 -5.01 -18.99 15.99
N LEU A 520 -5.00 -20.08 15.22
CA LEU A 520 -4.53 -21.39 15.71
C LEU A 520 -3.04 -21.37 16.03
N ARG A 521 -2.22 -20.66 15.24
CA ARG A 521 -0.79 -20.46 15.51
C ARG A 521 -0.59 -19.76 16.85
N GLU A 522 -1.27 -18.64 17.06
CA GLU A 522 -1.15 -17.84 18.28
C GLU A 522 -1.71 -18.59 19.49
N ALA A 523 -2.91 -19.18 19.37
CA ALA A 523 -3.49 -20.00 20.43
C ALA A 523 -2.62 -21.22 20.81
N SER A 524 -1.82 -21.74 19.88
CA SER A 524 -0.94 -22.87 20.17
C SER A 524 0.13 -22.53 21.22
N LYS A 525 0.51 -21.28 21.38
CA LYS A 525 1.45 -20.80 22.40
C LYS A 525 0.91 -21.02 23.81
N GLU A 526 -0.40 -20.85 24.02
CA GLU A 526 -1.07 -21.04 25.33
C GLU A 526 -0.98 -22.50 25.82
N PHE A 527 -0.95 -23.45 24.89
CA PHE A 527 -0.97 -24.89 25.21
C PHE A 527 0.36 -25.60 24.94
N ASN A 528 1.40 -24.86 24.54
CA ASN A 528 2.71 -25.41 24.18
C ASN A 528 3.87 -24.64 24.83
N ASN A 529 3.74 -24.29 26.11
CA ASN A 529 4.77 -23.61 26.91
C ASN A 529 5.29 -22.30 26.26
N GLY A 530 4.41 -21.51 25.68
CA GLY A 530 4.74 -20.25 25.00
C GLY A 530 5.35 -20.43 23.60
N GLN A 531 5.49 -21.66 23.12
CA GLN A 531 6.06 -21.94 21.80
C GLN A 531 4.96 -22.26 20.78
N VAL A 532 5.20 -21.85 19.55
CA VAL A 532 4.34 -22.20 18.42
C VAL A 532 4.44 -23.70 18.13
N HIS A 533 3.30 -24.34 17.85
CA HIS A 533 3.28 -25.77 17.50
C HIS A 533 4.09 -26.07 16.22
N GLU A 534 4.69 -27.27 16.13
CA GLU A 534 5.59 -27.68 15.03
C GLU A 534 4.98 -27.52 13.62
N LEU A 535 3.66 -27.69 13.46
CA LEU A 535 2.95 -27.46 12.19
C LEU A 535 3.23 -26.07 11.64
N PHE A 536 3.17 -25.04 12.49
CA PHE A 536 3.37 -23.65 12.10
C PHE A 536 4.85 -23.24 12.01
N ASN A 537 5.75 -24.08 12.53
CA ASN A 537 7.20 -23.92 12.39
C ASN A 537 7.77 -24.70 11.20
N HIS A 538 6.95 -25.58 10.59
CA HIS A 538 7.39 -26.40 9.47
C HIS A 538 7.72 -25.54 8.23
N GLU A 539 8.70 -25.98 7.45
CA GLU A 539 9.18 -25.27 6.25
C GLU A 539 8.05 -24.94 5.28
N THR A 540 7.13 -25.87 5.02
CA THR A 540 6.00 -25.65 4.10
C THR A 540 5.09 -24.52 4.57
N PHE A 541 4.81 -24.43 5.88
CA PHE A 541 4.00 -23.34 6.42
C PHE A 541 4.72 -22.00 6.29
N LYS A 542 6.01 -21.95 6.59
CA LYS A 542 6.83 -20.75 6.43
C LYS A 542 6.87 -20.30 4.98
N THR A 543 7.14 -21.22 4.04
CA THR A 543 7.15 -20.92 2.60
C THR A 543 5.79 -20.41 2.11
N ALA A 544 4.70 -21.01 2.58
CA ALA A 544 3.33 -20.60 2.22
C ALA A 544 2.95 -19.20 2.73
N ASN A 545 3.69 -18.65 3.70
CA ASN A 545 3.49 -17.29 4.23
C ASN A 545 4.60 -16.31 3.82
N ILE A 546 5.52 -16.70 2.94
CA ILE A 546 6.47 -15.82 2.27
C ILE A 546 5.88 -15.50 0.88
N PHE A 547 5.17 -14.39 0.78
CA PHE A 547 4.51 -13.99 -0.46
C PHE A 547 5.52 -13.37 -1.42
N LEU A 548 6.05 -14.20 -2.33
CA LEU A 548 6.96 -13.75 -3.39
C LEU A 548 6.25 -12.92 -4.48
N LEU A 549 4.93 -12.99 -4.52
CA LEU A 549 4.09 -12.09 -5.32
C LEU A 549 3.01 -11.52 -4.40
N SER A 550 3.14 -10.25 -4.02
CA SER A 550 2.17 -9.52 -3.21
C SER A 550 1.40 -8.56 -4.10
N THR A 551 0.08 -8.72 -4.14
CA THR A 551 -0.77 -7.95 -5.05
C THR A 551 -1.88 -7.24 -4.31
N SER A 552 -2.37 -6.13 -4.88
CA SER A 552 -3.52 -5.39 -4.35
C SER A 552 -4.24 -4.65 -5.48
N GLN A 553 -5.55 -4.78 -5.55
CA GLN A 553 -6.34 -3.90 -6.40
C GLN A 553 -6.59 -2.58 -5.67
N VAL A 554 -6.23 -1.48 -6.31
CA VAL A 554 -6.53 -0.12 -5.83
C VAL A 554 -7.49 0.54 -6.80
N ALA A 555 -8.78 0.45 -6.48
CA ALA A 555 -9.84 0.99 -7.35
C ALA A 555 -10.04 2.48 -7.08
N THR A 556 -9.38 3.35 -7.83
CA THR A 556 -9.62 4.79 -7.85
C THR A 556 -10.67 5.16 -8.90
N LYS A 557 -11.35 6.27 -8.70
CA LYS A 557 -12.27 6.87 -9.68
C LYS A 557 -11.57 7.91 -10.55
N SER A 558 -10.55 8.55 -9.97
CA SER A 558 -9.63 9.45 -10.64
C SER A 558 -8.51 8.67 -11.33
N ASP A 559 -7.60 9.36 -12.00
CA ASP A 559 -6.37 8.78 -12.59
C ASP A 559 -5.24 8.60 -11.54
N ALA A 560 -5.61 8.54 -10.27
CA ALA A 560 -4.68 8.23 -9.17
C ALA A 560 -4.27 6.75 -9.20
N PHE A 561 -3.07 6.47 -8.73
CA PHE A 561 -2.54 5.13 -8.59
C PHE A 561 -1.73 5.01 -7.29
N MET A 562 -1.58 3.82 -6.76
CA MET A 562 -0.90 3.60 -5.49
C MET A 562 0.15 2.51 -5.63
N GLY A 563 1.31 2.73 -5.02
CA GLY A 563 2.39 1.75 -4.99
C GLY A 563 2.96 1.54 -3.60
N TYR A 564 3.59 0.39 -3.42
CA TYR A 564 4.28 -0.06 -2.21
C TYR A 564 5.43 -0.99 -2.58
N GLY A 565 6.36 -1.23 -1.66
CA GLY A 565 7.48 -2.15 -1.88
C GLY A 565 7.08 -3.62 -1.80
N ALA A 566 7.88 -4.49 -2.42
CA ALA A 566 7.72 -5.92 -2.26
C ALA A 566 7.85 -6.32 -0.78
N VAL A 567 6.97 -7.21 -0.30
CA VAL A 567 6.94 -7.63 1.11
C VAL A 567 8.08 -8.57 1.51
N THR A 568 8.86 -8.99 0.55
CA THR A 568 10.05 -9.84 0.75
C THR A 568 11.15 -9.41 -0.23
N PRO A 569 12.44 -9.46 0.16
CA PRO A 569 13.56 -9.03 -0.69
C PRO A 569 13.67 -9.79 -2.02
N ARG A 570 13.14 -11.00 -2.12
CA ARG A 570 13.18 -11.86 -3.32
C ARG A 570 11.86 -11.91 -4.09
N GLY A 571 10.94 -11.00 -3.81
CA GLY A 571 9.60 -11.01 -4.39
C GLY A 571 9.29 -9.76 -5.20
N TYR A 572 8.05 -9.73 -5.66
CA TYR A 572 7.42 -8.58 -6.30
C TYR A 572 6.27 -8.04 -5.47
N GLY A 573 6.15 -6.71 -5.42
CA GLY A 573 4.90 -6.03 -5.11
C GLY A 573 4.25 -5.59 -6.42
N CYS A 574 2.94 -5.76 -6.55
CA CYS A 574 2.22 -5.31 -7.73
C CYS A 574 0.81 -4.86 -7.36
N SER A 575 0.61 -3.56 -7.22
CA SER A 575 -0.74 -3.01 -7.20
C SER A 575 -1.25 -2.76 -8.61
N TYR A 576 -2.56 -2.83 -8.81
CA TYR A 576 -3.17 -2.58 -10.12
C TYR A 576 -4.48 -1.82 -10.00
N ASN A 577 -4.70 -0.95 -10.98
CA ASN A 577 -5.92 -0.15 -11.12
C ASN A 577 -6.47 -0.30 -12.54
N PRO A 578 -7.47 -1.16 -12.77
CA PRO A 578 -8.10 -1.27 -14.06
C PRO A 578 -9.12 -0.14 -14.28
N HIS A 579 -8.91 0.69 -15.30
CA HIS A 579 -9.86 1.68 -15.80
C HIS A 579 -10.77 1.10 -16.89
N ALA A 580 -11.57 1.94 -17.55
CA ALA A 580 -12.46 1.50 -18.61
C ALA A 580 -11.72 0.83 -19.77
N ASP A 581 -10.64 1.46 -20.25
CA ASP A 581 -9.95 1.10 -21.49
C ASP A 581 -8.42 0.92 -21.33
N ASP A 582 -7.89 1.11 -20.13
CA ASP A 582 -6.48 0.88 -19.76
C ASP A 582 -6.35 0.25 -18.37
N ILE A 583 -5.12 -0.16 -18.01
CA ILE A 583 -4.82 -0.73 -16.70
C ILE A 583 -3.46 -0.17 -16.25
N THR A 584 -3.43 0.42 -15.07
CA THR A 584 -2.18 0.88 -14.44
C THR A 584 -1.67 -0.16 -13.46
N PHE A 585 -0.40 -0.52 -13.56
CA PHE A 585 0.31 -1.41 -12.64
C PHE A 585 1.47 -0.66 -11.99
N CYS A 586 1.59 -0.75 -10.67
CA CYS A 586 2.77 -0.29 -9.94
C CYS A 586 3.53 -1.52 -9.46
N ILE A 587 4.69 -1.77 -10.06
CA ILE A 587 5.49 -2.98 -9.85
C ILE A 587 6.73 -2.59 -9.05
N SER A 588 7.02 -3.34 -8.00
CA SER A 588 8.19 -3.12 -7.13
C SER A 588 8.98 -4.40 -6.91
N ALA A 589 10.29 -4.25 -6.75
CA ALA A 589 11.26 -5.28 -6.45
C ALA A 589 12.48 -4.64 -5.75
N PHE A 590 13.56 -5.38 -5.59
CA PHE A 590 14.83 -4.86 -5.04
C PHE A 590 15.99 -5.23 -5.95
N TYR A 591 16.86 -4.26 -6.25
CA TYR A 591 18.05 -4.49 -7.08
C TYR A 591 19.04 -5.47 -6.46
N SER A 592 19.05 -5.59 -5.13
CA SER A 592 19.86 -6.59 -4.41
C SER A 592 19.46 -8.04 -4.70
N CYS A 593 18.32 -8.28 -5.35
CA CYS A 593 17.89 -9.59 -5.82
C CYS A 593 18.04 -9.67 -7.34
N GLU A 594 19.07 -10.35 -7.82
CA GLU A 594 19.35 -10.54 -9.25
C GLU A 594 18.25 -11.33 -10.00
N ASP A 595 17.45 -12.13 -9.27
CA ASP A 595 16.36 -12.91 -9.83
C ASP A 595 15.13 -12.06 -10.20
N THR A 596 14.98 -10.87 -9.62
CA THR A 596 13.82 -10.00 -9.82
C THR A 596 14.17 -8.74 -10.61
N SER A 597 13.22 -8.25 -11.43
CA SER A 597 13.32 -6.98 -12.14
C SER A 597 11.92 -6.50 -12.52
N THR A 598 11.59 -5.27 -12.14
CA THR A 598 10.27 -4.68 -12.42
C THR A 598 9.99 -4.56 -13.90
N THR A 599 10.99 -4.18 -14.69
CA THR A 599 10.88 -4.04 -16.16
C THR A 599 10.69 -5.40 -16.84
N ARG A 600 11.40 -6.44 -16.39
CA ARG A 600 11.24 -7.81 -16.88
C ARG A 600 9.85 -8.35 -16.54
N PHE A 601 9.35 -8.09 -15.34
CA PHE A 601 8.00 -8.48 -14.95
C PHE A 601 6.93 -7.73 -15.76
N ALA A 602 7.08 -6.41 -15.95
CA ALA A 602 6.18 -5.59 -16.76
C ALA A 602 6.11 -6.09 -18.23
N LYS A 603 7.25 -6.48 -18.80
CA LYS A 603 7.30 -7.08 -20.15
C LYS A 603 6.50 -8.38 -20.21
N SER A 604 6.72 -9.30 -19.25
CA SER A 604 5.98 -10.56 -19.17
C SER A 604 4.49 -10.32 -18.97
N LEU A 605 4.12 -9.33 -18.17
CA LEU A 605 2.73 -8.93 -17.93
C LEU A 605 2.06 -8.38 -19.20
N LYS A 606 2.75 -7.50 -19.95
CA LYS A 606 2.28 -7.03 -21.25
C LYS A 606 2.00 -8.18 -22.19
N GLU A 607 2.94 -9.09 -22.35
CA GLU A 607 2.80 -10.25 -23.22
C GLU A 607 1.63 -11.16 -22.78
N SER A 608 1.46 -11.38 -21.48
CA SER A 608 0.34 -12.17 -20.94
C SER A 608 -1.01 -11.51 -21.22
N LEU A 609 -1.11 -10.19 -21.07
CA LEU A 609 -2.30 -9.42 -21.40
C LEU A 609 -2.61 -9.48 -22.90
N ASP A 610 -1.60 -9.36 -23.77
CA ASP A 610 -1.77 -9.44 -25.22
C ASP A 610 -2.19 -10.84 -25.65
N MET A 611 -1.58 -11.90 -25.10
CA MET A 611 -2.00 -13.29 -25.33
C MET A 611 -3.47 -13.52 -24.99
N MET A 612 -3.94 -12.95 -23.88
CA MET A 612 -5.35 -13.07 -23.49
C MET A 612 -6.28 -12.27 -24.39
N LYS A 613 -5.86 -11.11 -24.88
CA LYS A 613 -6.61 -10.37 -25.87
C LYS A 613 -6.85 -11.22 -27.11
N ASP A 614 -5.78 -11.83 -27.67
CA ASP A 614 -5.84 -12.69 -28.85
C ASP A 614 -6.67 -13.96 -28.62
N LEU A 615 -6.60 -14.53 -27.40
CA LEU A 615 -7.40 -15.70 -27.05
C LEU A 615 -8.90 -15.39 -26.99
N MET A 616 -9.29 -14.22 -26.45
CA MET A 616 -10.67 -13.87 -26.14
C MET A 616 -11.34 -12.99 -27.20
N GLN A 617 -10.64 -12.49 -28.20
CA GLN A 617 -11.16 -11.53 -29.19
C GLN A 617 -12.38 -12.04 -29.96
N ASP A 618 -12.40 -13.32 -30.34
CA ASP A 618 -13.52 -13.92 -31.08
C ASP A 618 -14.86 -13.86 -30.30
N GLU A 619 -14.80 -13.86 -28.96
CA GLU A 619 -16.00 -13.74 -28.12
C GLU A 619 -16.58 -12.31 -28.09
N THR A 620 -15.74 -11.31 -28.37
CA THR A 620 -16.15 -9.90 -28.41
C THR A 620 -16.68 -9.49 -29.77
N ASP A 621 -16.19 -10.11 -30.87
CA ASP A 621 -16.59 -9.78 -32.24
C ASP A 621 -17.97 -10.39 -32.61
N GLN A 622 -18.37 -11.50 -31.98
CA GLN A 622 -19.71 -12.10 -32.16
C GLN A 622 -20.87 -11.24 -31.59
N LYS A 623 -20.58 -10.15 -30.90
CA LYS A 623 -21.57 -9.25 -30.27
C LYS A 623 -21.68 -7.86 -30.93
N LYS A 624 -20.90 -7.60 -31.98
CA LYS A 624 -21.06 -6.45 -32.87
C LYS A 624 -21.98 -6.81 -34.04
#